data_8e911c39063333415f207dfbf76b2791
#
_entry.id   8e911c39063333415f207dfbf76b2791
#
_cell.length_a   1.000
_cell.length_b   1.000
_cell.length_c   1.000
_cell.angle_alpha   90.00
_cell.angle_beta   90.00
_cell.angle_gamma   90.00
#
_symmetry.space_group_name_H-M   'P 1'
#
loop_
_entity.id
_entity.type
_entity.pdbx_description
1 polymer ?
#
loop_
_entity_poly.entity_id
_entity_poly.type
_entity_poly.pdbx_seq_one_letter_code
_entity_poly.pdbx_strand_id
1 'polypeptide(L)'
;MAELLKKAAATIGTTIGLGSKSCLNGMTSKFAVVLGAQWGDEGKGKLVDIICPGYNICARFNGGANAGHTVVAEGAEYKFHLLPSGMLHRGCMNIIGNGCVVDIEGMFEEMGPLKENGVEFDDRFFVSDRA
;
A
#
# COMPACT_ATOMS: atom_id res chain seq x y z
N MET A 1 4.05 14.81 -14.16
CA MET A 1 3.86 13.80 -13.11
C MET A 1 2.37 13.58 -12.80
N ALA A 2 1.62 14.59 -12.35
CA ALA A 2 0.18 14.47 -12.05
C ALA A 2 -0.67 14.01 -13.23
N GLU A 3 -0.37 14.44 -14.45
CA GLU A 3 -1.07 14.07 -15.68
C GLU A 3 -0.81 12.60 -16.08
N LEU A 4 0.42 12.11 -15.88
CA LEU A 4 0.77 10.70 -16.09
C LEU A 4 0.08 9.78 -15.08
N LEU A 5 -0.03 10.19 -13.82
CA LEU A 5 -0.76 9.46 -12.77
C LEU A 5 -2.26 9.42 -13.07
N LYS A 6 -2.84 10.51 -13.59
CA LYS A 6 -4.23 10.53 -14.05
C LYS A 6 -4.47 9.61 -15.25
N LYS A 7 -3.53 9.55 -16.20
CA LYS A 7 -3.58 8.62 -17.35
C LYS A 7 -3.42 7.16 -16.90
N ALA A 8 -2.48 6.86 -15.99
CA ALA A 8 -2.30 5.53 -15.45
C ALA A 8 -3.53 5.06 -14.65
N ALA A 9 -4.10 5.94 -13.82
CA ALA A 9 -5.34 5.66 -13.09
C ALA A 9 -6.54 5.43 -14.03
N ALA A 10 -6.63 6.17 -15.12
CA ALA A 10 -7.68 5.98 -16.13
C ALA A 10 -7.50 4.65 -16.88
N THR A 11 -6.26 4.27 -17.22
CA THR A 11 -5.95 3.01 -17.90
C THR A 11 -6.21 1.81 -16.98
N ILE A 12 -5.78 1.89 -15.72
CA ILE A 12 -6.05 0.87 -14.71
C ILE A 12 -7.56 0.78 -14.45
N GLY A 13 -8.23 1.93 -14.35
CA GLY A 13 -9.69 2.01 -14.18
C GLY A 13 -10.46 1.29 -15.28
N THR A 14 -10.01 1.39 -16.53
CA THR A 14 -10.63 0.68 -17.66
C THR A 14 -10.38 -0.82 -17.59
N THR A 15 -9.19 -1.25 -17.16
CA THR A 15 -8.81 -2.67 -17.12
C THR A 15 -9.44 -3.43 -15.94
N ILE A 16 -9.70 -2.77 -14.82
CA ILE A 16 -10.29 -3.39 -13.61
C ILE A 16 -11.75 -2.97 -13.36
N GLY A 17 -12.40 -2.36 -14.34
CA GLY A 17 -13.80 -1.91 -14.22
C GLY A 17 -13.97 -0.69 -13.31
N LEU A 18 -12.90 -0.01 -12.94
CA LEU A 18 -12.93 1.29 -12.28
C LEU A 18 -13.31 2.33 -13.33
N GLY A 19 -14.56 2.75 -13.38
CA GLY A 19 -15.04 3.81 -14.26
C GLY A 19 -14.34 5.14 -14.01
N SER A 20 -14.64 6.15 -14.78
CA SER A 20 -14.00 7.47 -14.86
C SER A 20 -13.68 8.15 -13.51
N LYS A 21 -13.04 9.32 -13.53
CA LYS A 21 -12.60 10.20 -12.41
C LYS A 21 -13.45 10.19 -11.11
N SER A 22 -14.72 9.81 -11.19
CA SER A 22 -15.61 9.68 -10.05
C SER A 22 -15.26 8.46 -9.16
N CYS A 23 -14.53 7.47 -9.65
CA CYS A 23 -14.24 6.27 -8.89
C CYS A 23 -13.19 6.45 -7.81
N LEU A 24 -12.21 7.32 -8.00
CA LEU A 24 -11.25 7.65 -6.93
C LEU A 24 -11.84 8.62 -5.91
N ASN A 25 -12.73 9.52 -6.33
CA ASN A 25 -13.43 10.47 -5.45
C ASN A 25 -14.78 9.94 -4.92
N GLY A 26 -15.21 8.78 -5.37
CA GLY A 26 -16.52 8.20 -5.06
C GLY A 26 -16.47 6.69 -4.87
N MET A 27 -15.33 6.13 -4.39
CA MET A 27 -15.27 4.72 -3.99
C MET A 27 -16.22 4.52 -2.81
N THR A 28 -17.46 4.22 -3.13
CA THR A 28 -18.51 3.86 -2.16
C THR A 28 -18.35 2.44 -1.65
N SER A 29 -17.44 1.66 -2.26
CA SER A 29 -17.15 0.30 -1.83
C SER A 29 -16.43 0.30 -0.47
N LYS A 30 -16.97 -0.43 0.49
CA LYS A 30 -16.35 -0.64 1.80
C LYS A 30 -15.13 -1.56 1.75
N PHE A 31 -14.91 -2.20 0.62
CA PHE A 31 -13.85 -3.18 0.43
C PHE A 31 -13.27 -3.09 -0.98
N ALA A 32 -11.94 -3.07 -1.08
CA ALA A 32 -11.22 -3.09 -2.36
C ALA A 32 -10.09 -4.12 -2.31
N VAL A 33 -9.87 -4.81 -3.42
CA VAL A 33 -8.75 -5.75 -3.57
C VAL A 33 -7.91 -5.32 -4.76
N VAL A 34 -6.61 -5.16 -4.54
CA VAL A 34 -5.62 -4.84 -5.57
C VAL A 34 -4.83 -6.10 -5.90
N LEU A 35 -5.02 -6.61 -7.10
CA LEU A 35 -4.35 -7.81 -7.60
C LEU A 35 -3.44 -7.46 -8.77
N GLY A 36 -2.30 -8.14 -8.86
CA GLY A 36 -1.45 -8.13 -10.05
C GLY A 36 -1.82 -9.28 -10.98
N ALA A 37 -1.97 -8.97 -12.26
CA ALA A 37 -2.29 -9.96 -13.29
C ALA A 37 -1.12 -10.18 -14.28
N GLN A 38 0.04 -9.60 -14.02
CA GLN A 38 1.22 -9.64 -14.89
C GLN A 38 2.50 -10.02 -14.12
N TRP A 39 3.61 -9.35 -14.42
CA TRP A 39 4.95 -9.77 -14.01
C TRP A 39 5.43 -9.21 -12.67
N GLY A 40 4.61 -8.43 -11.95
CA GLY A 40 4.93 -7.92 -10.62
C GLY A 40 5.35 -6.45 -10.56
N ASP A 41 5.62 -5.83 -11.69
CA ASP A 41 6.06 -4.42 -11.84
C ASP A 41 4.93 -3.44 -12.21
N GLU A 42 3.68 -3.85 -12.07
CA GLU A 42 2.49 -3.09 -12.47
C GLU A 42 2.23 -1.85 -11.62
N GLY A 43 3.02 -1.64 -10.57
CA GLY A 43 2.87 -0.49 -9.68
C GLY A 43 1.73 -0.62 -8.66
N LYS A 44 1.37 -1.83 -8.24
CA LYS A 44 0.34 -2.10 -7.23
C LYS A 44 0.52 -1.29 -5.95
N GLY A 45 1.75 -1.20 -5.43
CA GLY A 45 2.04 -0.45 -4.22
C GLY A 45 1.67 1.03 -4.33
N LYS A 46 1.96 1.67 -5.46
CA LYS A 46 1.58 3.07 -5.73
C LYS A 46 0.07 3.24 -5.82
N LEU A 47 -0.64 2.27 -6.41
CA LEU A 47 -2.10 2.31 -6.46
C LEU A 47 -2.69 2.17 -5.06
N VAL A 48 -2.19 1.23 -4.26
CA VAL A 48 -2.63 1.05 -2.87
C VAL A 48 -2.41 2.32 -2.06
N ASP A 49 -1.26 2.96 -2.18
CA ASP A 49 -0.96 4.22 -1.50
C ASP A 49 -1.96 5.34 -1.86
N ILE A 50 -2.34 5.45 -3.14
CA ILE A 50 -3.33 6.44 -3.61
C ILE A 50 -4.73 6.19 -3.03
N ILE A 51 -5.13 4.93 -2.87
CA ILE A 51 -6.48 4.59 -2.42
C ILE A 51 -6.59 4.44 -0.90
N CYS A 52 -5.51 4.13 -0.20
CA CYS A 52 -5.47 3.92 1.25
C CYS A 52 -6.15 5.02 2.10
N PRO A 53 -6.02 6.32 1.76
CA PRO A 53 -6.71 7.39 2.52
C PRO A 53 -8.24 7.25 2.58
N GLY A 54 -8.83 6.48 1.66
CA GLY A 54 -10.27 6.18 1.66
C GLY A 54 -10.68 4.96 2.50
N TYR A 55 -9.73 4.28 3.14
CA TYR A 55 -9.97 3.04 3.89
C TYR A 55 -9.40 3.09 5.30
N ASN A 56 -10.07 2.42 6.22
CA ASN A 56 -9.62 2.31 7.61
C ASN A 56 -8.60 1.19 7.83
N ILE A 57 -8.50 0.25 6.91
CA ILE A 57 -7.62 -0.92 7.02
C ILE A 57 -6.91 -1.14 5.68
N CYS A 58 -5.60 -1.34 5.74
CA CYS A 58 -4.76 -1.81 4.65
C CYS A 58 -4.17 -3.16 5.02
N ALA A 59 -4.57 -4.22 4.35
CA ALA A 59 -4.10 -5.57 4.62
C ALA A 59 -3.27 -6.11 3.44
N ARG A 60 -2.05 -6.55 3.74
CA ARG A 60 -1.26 -7.37 2.84
C ARG A 60 -1.61 -8.84 3.10
N PHE A 61 -2.11 -9.54 2.11
CA PHE A 61 -2.66 -10.89 2.31
C PHE A 61 -1.76 -12.00 1.75
N ASN A 62 -0.73 -11.67 0.95
CA ASN A 62 0.19 -12.66 0.39
C ASN A 62 1.54 -12.06 0.00
N GLY A 63 2.50 -12.93 -0.30
CA GLY A 63 3.85 -12.59 -0.75
C GLY A 63 4.81 -12.32 0.39
N GLY A 64 5.99 -11.80 0.08
CA GLY A 64 7.08 -11.50 1.01
C GLY A 64 7.86 -10.26 0.58
N ALA A 65 9.12 -10.12 1.00
CA ALA A 65 9.99 -8.99 0.71
C ALA A 65 10.61 -8.99 -0.71
N ASN A 66 10.07 -9.78 -1.64
CA ASN A 66 10.65 -10.04 -2.97
C ASN A 66 10.42 -8.92 -4.01
N ALA A 67 9.56 -7.96 -3.75
CA ALA A 67 9.33 -6.82 -4.63
C ALA A 67 9.08 -5.56 -3.81
N GLY A 68 9.87 -4.53 -4.06
CA GLY A 68 9.76 -3.24 -3.37
C GLY A 68 9.07 -2.17 -4.20
N HIS A 69 8.56 -1.16 -3.53
CA HIS A 69 8.11 0.08 -4.16
C HIS A 69 8.51 1.27 -3.30
N THR A 70 8.72 2.39 -3.96
CA THR A 70 9.08 3.64 -3.30
C THR A 70 7.87 4.55 -3.22
N VAL A 71 7.61 5.08 -2.04
CA VAL A 71 6.60 6.12 -1.79
C VAL A 71 7.30 7.38 -1.32
N VAL A 72 6.92 8.52 -1.88
CA VAL A 72 7.40 9.84 -1.45
C VAL A 72 6.28 10.52 -0.68
N ALA A 73 6.49 10.75 0.60
CA ALA A 73 5.54 11.44 1.47
C ALA A 73 6.25 12.50 2.33
N GLU A 74 5.65 13.66 2.45
CA GLU A 74 6.15 14.80 3.27
C GLU A 74 7.61 15.18 2.98
N GLY A 75 8.09 14.96 1.74
CA GLY A 75 9.45 15.26 1.31
C GLY A 75 10.49 14.19 1.64
N ALA A 76 10.10 13.10 2.28
CA ALA A 76 10.92 11.92 2.52
C ALA A 76 10.56 10.77 1.56
N GLU A 77 11.55 9.94 1.27
CA GLU A 77 11.42 8.78 0.41
C GLU A 77 11.45 7.49 1.26
N TYR A 78 10.40 6.69 1.16
CA TYR A 78 10.25 5.44 1.88
C TYR A 78 10.28 4.27 0.91
N LYS A 79 11.11 3.27 1.21
CA LYS A 79 11.21 2.04 0.42
C LYS A 79 10.51 0.92 1.18
N PHE A 80 9.40 0.45 0.63
CA PHE A 80 8.63 -0.64 1.20
C PHE A 80 8.84 -1.93 0.39
N HIS A 81 9.21 -2.99 1.07
CA HIS A 81 9.27 -4.34 0.54
C HIS A 81 8.23 -5.23 1.22
N LEU A 82 8.13 -5.14 2.53
CA LEU A 82 7.25 -5.97 3.36
C LEU A 82 6.09 -5.18 3.96
N LEU A 83 6.34 -3.97 4.45
CA LEU A 83 5.32 -3.16 5.12
C LEU A 83 4.17 -2.77 4.17
N PRO A 84 2.92 -2.77 4.65
CA PRO A 84 1.79 -2.25 3.88
C PRO A 84 1.93 -0.75 3.60
N SER A 85 1.53 -0.30 2.40
CA SER A 85 1.62 1.13 2.01
C SER A 85 0.79 2.05 2.90
N GLY A 86 -0.22 1.52 3.58
CA GLY A 86 -1.04 2.27 4.54
C GLY A 86 -0.30 2.78 5.77
N MET A 87 0.95 2.36 6.02
CA MET A 87 1.76 2.80 7.16
C MET A 87 1.92 4.32 7.23
N LEU A 88 1.98 5.00 6.09
CA LEU A 88 2.10 6.46 5.99
C LEU A 88 0.79 7.21 6.30
N HIS A 89 -0.33 6.52 6.34
CA HIS A 89 -1.66 7.13 6.56
C HIS A 89 -2.13 6.91 8.01
N ARG A 90 -2.13 7.97 8.83
CA ARG A 90 -2.44 7.91 10.28
C ARG A 90 -3.79 7.29 10.62
N GLY A 91 -4.78 7.42 9.75
CA GLY A 91 -6.12 6.85 9.94
C GLY A 91 -6.27 5.39 9.53
N CYS A 92 -5.19 4.75 9.05
CA CYS A 92 -5.25 3.41 8.48
C CYS A 92 -4.57 2.39 9.42
N MET A 93 -5.31 1.35 9.79
CA MET A 93 -4.76 0.16 10.44
C MET A 93 -4.06 -0.71 9.39
N ASN A 94 -2.89 -1.23 9.69
CA ASN A 94 -2.07 -2.00 8.76
C ASN A 94 -1.88 -3.42 9.25
N ILE A 95 -2.11 -4.39 8.37
CA ILE A 95 -2.07 -5.81 8.74
C ILE A 95 -1.21 -6.58 7.75
N ILE A 96 -0.28 -7.37 8.25
CA ILE A 96 0.36 -8.44 7.51
C ILE A 96 -0.40 -9.74 7.83
N GLY A 97 -1.05 -10.30 6.80
CA GLY A 97 -1.89 -11.48 6.93
C GLY A 97 -1.13 -12.79 6.87
N ASN A 98 -1.82 -13.88 7.12
CA ASN A 98 -1.31 -15.24 7.22
C ASN A 98 -0.74 -15.84 5.91
N GLY A 99 -1.01 -15.23 4.77
CA GLY A 99 -0.43 -15.64 3.49
C GLY A 99 0.92 -14.96 3.17
N CYS A 100 1.46 -14.18 4.10
CA CYS A 100 2.72 -13.49 3.92
C CYS A 100 3.89 -14.28 4.50
N VAL A 101 5.05 -14.14 3.85
CA VAL A 101 6.35 -14.55 4.41
C VAL A 101 7.02 -13.30 4.98
N VAL A 102 7.32 -13.32 6.27
CA VAL A 102 7.86 -12.18 7.00
C VAL A 102 9.35 -12.38 7.25
N ASP A 103 10.15 -11.47 6.69
CA ASP A 103 11.53 -11.26 7.09
C ASP A 103 11.53 -10.25 8.24
N ILE A 104 11.81 -10.75 9.44
CA ILE A 104 11.73 -9.94 10.67
C ILE A 104 12.79 -8.84 10.68
N GLU A 105 14.02 -9.16 10.28
CA GLU A 105 15.12 -8.20 10.24
C GLU A 105 14.83 -7.08 9.24
N GLY A 106 14.48 -7.43 7.99
CA GLY A 106 14.10 -6.48 6.96
C GLY A 106 12.87 -5.65 7.33
N MET A 107 11.92 -6.22 8.05
CA MET A 107 10.76 -5.48 8.55
C MET A 107 11.18 -4.36 9.53
N PHE A 108 12.08 -4.64 10.46
CA PHE A 108 12.57 -3.62 11.40
C PHE A 108 13.42 -2.56 10.70
N GLU A 109 14.20 -2.94 9.68
CA GLU A 109 14.95 -2.00 8.85
C GLU A 109 14.01 -1.02 8.12
N GLU A 110 12.89 -1.51 7.58
CA GLU A 110 11.88 -0.64 6.94
C GLU A 110 11.16 0.27 7.95
N MET A 111 10.98 -0.18 9.20
CA MET A 111 10.35 0.61 10.26
C MET A 111 11.22 1.75 10.78
N GLY A 112 12.54 1.64 10.70
CA GLY A 112 13.49 2.65 11.19
C GLY A 112 13.23 4.03 10.63
N PRO A 113 13.30 4.24 9.30
CA PRO A 113 13.02 5.53 8.67
C PRO A 113 11.64 6.10 8.96
N LEU A 114 10.62 5.23 9.16
CA LEU A 114 9.29 5.68 9.56
C LEU A 114 9.30 6.32 10.95
N LYS A 115 9.94 5.69 11.92
CA LYS A 115 10.09 6.21 13.29
C LYS A 115 10.89 7.50 13.33
N GLU A 116 12.00 7.57 12.60
CA GLU A 116 12.84 8.76 12.51
C GLU A 116 12.08 9.96 11.95
N ASN A 117 11.14 9.76 11.05
CA ASN A 117 10.27 10.79 10.48
C ASN A 117 8.97 11.00 11.27
N GLY A 118 8.85 10.45 12.48
CA GLY A 118 7.70 10.68 13.36
C GLY A 118 6.41 9.97 12.93
N VAL A 119 6.50 8.92 12.14
CA VAL A 119 5.34 8.08 11.80
C VAL A 119 5.05 7.14 12.96
N GLU A 120 3.96 7.39 13.66
CA GLU A 120 3.46 6.55 14.75
C GLU A 120 2.64 5.38 14.18
N PHE A 121 2.96 4.16 14.59
CA PHE A 121 2.27 2.95 14.09
C PHE A 121 2.10 1.84 15.13
N ASP A 122 2.55 2.03 16.36
CA ASP A 122 2.57 0.98 17.39
C ASP A 122 1.17 0.39 17.65
N ASP A 123 0.13 1.24 17.66
CA ASP A 123 -1.26 0.83 17.88
C ASP A 123 -2.04 0.50 16.58
N ARG A 124 -1.40 0.50 15.43
CA ARG A 124 -2.08 0.33 14.15
C ARG A 124 -1.31 -0.50 13.12
N PHE A 125 -0.26 -1.21 13.55
CA PHE A 125 0.44 -2.18 12.75
C PHE A 125 0.40 -3.55 13.43
N PHE A 126 -0.07 -4.55 12.72
CA PHE A 126 -0.29 -5.90 13.23
C PHE A 126 0.26 -6.92 12.25
N VAL A 127 0.82 -7.97 12.80
CA VAL A 127 1.30 -9.13 12.03
C VAL A 127 0.53 -10.36 12.51
N SER A 128 0.03 -11.15 11.57
CA SER A 128 -0.63 -12.41 11.90
C SER A 128 0.34 -13.36 12.59
N ASP A 129 -0.13 -14.06 13.59
CA ASP A 129 0.58 -15.15 14.26
C ASP A 129 0.78 -16.40 13.36
N ARG A 130 0.20 -16.36 12.17
CA ARG A 130 0.31 -17.40 11.14
C ARG A 130 1.07 -16.94 9.88
N ALA A 131 1.67 -15.74 9.94
CA ALA A 131 2.55 -15.28 8.87
C ALA A 131 3.87 -16.05 8.91
#